data_404018000a3fd9688bd47ff9db2d4b44
#
_entry.id   404018000a3fd9688bd47ff9db2d4b44
#
_cell.length_a   1.000
_cell.length_b   1.000
_cell.length_c   1.000
_cell.angle_alpha   90.00
_cell.angle_beta   90.00
_cell.angle_gamma   90.00
#
_symmetry.space_group_name_H-M   'P 1'
#
loop_
_entity.id
_entity.type
_entity.pdbx_description
1 polymer ?
#
loop_
_entity_poly.entity_id
_entity_poly.type
_entity_poly.pdbx_seq_one_letter_code
_entity_poly.pdbx_strand_id
1 'polypeptide(L)'
;MRKFTGIDFMTEAVPDETTLCKFRHLLEENGLNKLFFDAINRVMVQTGHMMKGGTIVDATIINAPSSTKNAEKKRDPEMHQTKKGNEWKFGMKCHIGADAGSGLVHTMTVTAANE
;
A
#
# COMPACT_ATOMS: atom_id res chain seq x y z
N MET A 1 14.85 -3.79 -18.34
CA MET A 1 13.46 -4.18 -18.01
C MET A 1 13.07 -5.53 -18.61
N ARG A 2 13.23 -5.79 -19.92
CA ARG A 2 12.86 -7.05 -20.59
C ARG A 2 13.36 -8.31 -19.84
N LYS A 3 14.61 -8.32 -19.37
CA LYS A 3 15.19 -9.44 -18.60
C LYS A 3 14.55 -9.65 -17.21
N PHE A 4 13.96 -8.60 -16.66
CA PHE A 4 13.33 -8.65 -15.33
C PHE A 4 11.88 -9.12 -15.41
N THR A 5 11.11 -8.58 -16.35
CA THR A 5 9.68 -8.90 -16.49
C THR A 5 9.40 -10.19 -17.27
N GLY A 6 10.35 -10.65 -18.08
CA GLY A 6 10.16 -11.77 -19.00
C GLY A 6 9.23 -11.48 -20.18
N ILE A 7 8.67 -10.27 -20.26
CA ILE A 7 7.69 -9.89 -21.30
C ILE A 7 8.42 -9.52 -22.59
N ASP A 8 8.00 -10.10 -23.70
CA ASP A 8 8.45 -9.69 -25.03
C ASP A 8 7.52 -8.63 -25.62
N PHE A 9 7.96 -7.36 -25.52
CA PHE A 9 7.19 -6.20 -26.00
C PHE A 9 6.90 -6.20 -27.52
N MET A 10 7.49 -7.11 -28.26
CA MET A 10 7.25 -7.23 -29.71
C MET A 10 6.07 -8.17 -30.01
N THR A 11 5.82 -9.12 -29.14
CA THR A 11 4.86 -10.22 -29.35
C THR A 11 3.79 -10.32 -28.27
N GLU A 12 4.01 -9.71 -27.10
CA GLU A 12 3.11 -9.79 -25.96
C GLU A 12 2.52 -8.44 -25.60
N ALA A 13 1.24 -8.45 -25.18
CA ALA A 13 0.58 -7.24 -24.69
C ALA A 13 1.16 -6.84 -23.33
N VAL A 14 1.59 -5.58 -23.23
CA VAL A 14 2.07 -5.00 -21.98
C VAL A 14 0.86 -4.68 -21.09
N PRO A 15 0.88 -5.08 -19.81
CA PRO A 15 -0.16 -4.68 -18.87
C PRO A 15 -0.27 -3.15 -18.79
N ASP A 16 -1.48 -2.65 -18.96
CA ASP A 16 -1.81 -1.24 -18.82
C ASP A 16 -2.31 -0.93 -17.39
N GLU A 17 -2.66 0.33 -17.13
CA GLU A 17 -3.19 0.77 -15.85
C GLU A 17 -4.50 0.07 -15.48
N THR A 18 -5.35 -0.24 -16.47
CA THR A 18 -6.63 -0.92 -16.24
C THR A 18 -6.42 -2.37 -15.82
N THR A 19 -5.42 -3.03 -16.39
CA THR A 19 -5.00 -4.39 -16.00
C THR A 19 -4.50 -4.42 -14.56
N LEU A 20 -3.70 -3.44 -14.16
CA LEU A 20 -3.22 -3.31 -12.78
C LEU A 20 -4.38 -3.05 -11.80
N CYS A 21 -5.33 -2.19 -12.17
CA CYS A 21 -6.54 -1.95 -11.37
C CYS A 21 -7.39 -3.22 -11.20
N LYS A 22 -7.62 -3.97 -12.28
CA LYS A 22 -8.35 -5.25 -12.23
C LYS A 22 -7.65 -6.27 -11.33
N PHE A 23 -6.32 -6.36 -11.43
CA PHE A 23 -5.54 -7.25 -10.58
C PHE A 23 -5.66 -6.86 -9.09
N ARG A 24 -5.59 -5.55 -8.78
CA ARG A 24 -5.78 -5.08 -7.42
C ARG A 24 -7.17 -5.43 -6.87
N HIS A 25 -8.23 -5.20 -7.66
CA HIS A 25 -9.60 -5.57 -7.26
C HIS A 25 -9.73 -7.08 -7.02
N LEU A 26 -9.12 -7.90 -7.88
CA LEU A 26 -9.09 -9.36 -7.68
C LEU A 26 -8.46 -9.75 -6.34
N LEU A 27 -7.36 -9.11 -5.96
CA LEU A 27 -6.71 -9.33 -4.67
C LEU A 27 -7.59 -8.88 -3.50
N GLU A 28 -8.24 -7.73 -3.62
CA GLU A 28 -9.14 -7.16 -2.61
C GLU A 28 -10.36 -8.06 -2.40
N GLU A 29 -11.07 -8.42 -3.46
CA GLU A 29 -12.28 -9.27 -3.43
C GLU A 29 -12.03 -10.65 -2.81
N ASN A 30 -10.82 -11.19 -2.96
CA ASN A 30 -10.45 -12.48 -2.43
C ASN A 30 -9.65 -12.41 -1.11
N GLY A 31 -9.45 -11.21 -0.54
CA GLY A 31 -8.69 -11.02 0.70
C GLY A 31 -7.21 -11.42 0.62
N LEU A 32 -6.63 -11.41 -0.59
CA LEU A 32 -5.29 -11.94 -0.85
C LEU A 32 -4.16 -10.92 -0.60
N ASN A 33 -4.47 -9.63 -0.40
CA ASN A 33 -3.47 -8.57 -0.25
C ASN A 33 -2.46 -8.88 0.87
N LYS A 34 -2.96 -9.26 2.04
CA LYS A 34 -2.10 -9.60 3.18
C LYS A 34 -1.27 -10.86 2.93
N LEU A 35 -1.88 -11.90 2.38
CA LEU A 35 -1.18 -13.16 2.05
C LEU A 35 -0.05 -12.93 1.05
N PHE A 36 -0.31 -12.10 0.04
CA PHE A 36 0.70 -11.74 -0.97
C PHE A 36 1.86 -10.95 -0.35
N PHE A 37 1.56 -9.96 0.48
CA PHE A 37 2.56 -9.18 1.20
C PHE A 37 3.42 -10.05 2.12
N ASP A 38 2.80 -10.92 2.92
CA ASP A 38 3.50 -11.84 3.83
C ASP A 38 4.37 -12.85 3.07
N ALA A 39 3.91 -13.34 1.91
CA ALA A 39 4.68 -14.24 1.06
C ALA A 39 5.94 -13.58 0.50
N ILE A 40 5.83 -12.35 -0.01
CA ILE A 40 6.98 -11.57 -0.48
C ILE A 40 7.97 -11.34 0.65
N ASN A 41 7.52 -10.88 1.81
CA ASN A 41 8.38 -10.65 2.97
C ASN A 41 9.13 -11.92 3.39
N ARG A 42 8.47 -13.08 3.36
CA ARG A 42 9.10 -14.37 3.64
C ARG A 42 10.25 -14.67 2.67
N VAL A 43 10.02 -14.46 1.38
CA VAL A 43 11.06 -14.63 0.36
C VAL A 43 12.22 -13.67 0.60
N MET A 44 11.96 -12.39 0.88
CA MET A 44 12.99 -11.37 1.14
C MET A 44 13.85 -11.73 2.35
N VAL A 45 13.25 -12.28 3.40
CA VAL A 45 13.99 -12.78 4.57
C VAL A 45 14.84 -14.00 4.21
N GLN A 46 14.27 -14.96 3.48
CA GLN A 46 14.99 -16.20 3.10
C GLN A 46 16.17 -15.95 2.17
N THR A 47 16.04 -14.96 1.28
CA THR A 47 17.09 -14.59 0.32
C THR A 47 18.12 -13.61 0.90
N GLY A 48 17.98 -13.22 2.17
CA GLY A 48 18.92 -12.31 2.84
C GLY A 48 18.82 -10.84 2.43
N HIS A 49 17.76 -10.46 1.70
CA HIS A 49 17.52 -9.07 1.32
C HIS A 49 17.03 -8.21 2.50
N MET A 50 16.47 -8.82 3.52
CA MET A 50 16.03 -8.16 4.76
C MET A 50 16.98 -8.52 5.89
N MET A 51 17.65 -7.52 6.45
CA MET A 51 18.77 -7.73 7.39
C MET A 51 18.34 -7.94 8.84
N LYS A 52 17.10 -7.54 9.21
CA LYS A 52 16.56 -7.64 10.57
C LYS A 52 17.42 -6.96 11.65
N GLY A 53 18.21 -5.95 11.28
CA GLY A 53 19.10 -5.20 12.17
C GLY A 53 18.41 -4.13 13.01
N GLY A 54 17.11 -3.92 12.79
CA GLY A 54 16.29 -2.91 13.46
C GLY A 54 15.10 -2.53 12.61
N THR A 55 14.12 -1.85 13.21
CA THR A 55 12.92 -1.39 12.50
C THR A 55 12.77 0.11 12.62
N ILE A 56 12.65 0.79 11.49
CA ILE A 56 12.24 2.18 11.41
C ILE A 56 10.73 2.22 11.29
N VAL A 57 10.07 2.95 12.19
CA VAL A 57 8.62 3.11 12.18
C VAL A 57 8.27 4.52 11.74
N ASP A 58 7.40 4.64 10.76
CA ASP A 58 6.88 5.91 10.27
C ASP A 58 5.38 5.83 10.03
N ALA A 59 4.72 7.00 10.06
CA ALA A 59 3.31 7.12 9.81
C ALA A 59 3.02 8.22 8.77
N THR A 60 2.34 7.84 7.70
CA THR A 60 1.96 8.74 6.61
C THR A 60 0.44 8.87 6.53
N ILE A 61 -0.05 10.09 6.32
CA ILE A 61 -1.48 10.33 6.12
C ILE A 61 -1.83 10.11 4.64
N ILE A 62 -2.76 9.20 4.40
CA ILE A 62 -3.36 8.95 3.09
C ILE A 62 -4.59 9.85 2.99
N ASN A 63 -4.47 10.94 2.23
CA ASN A 63 -5.57 11.87 2.04
C ASN A 63 -6.64 11.28 1.13
N ALA A 64 -7.89 11.42 1.54
CA ALA A 64 -9.07 11.15 0.74
C ALA A 64 -9.81 12.44 0.40
N PRO A 65 -10.53 12.49 -0.72
CA PRO A 65 -11.41 13.60 -1.01
C PRO A 65 -12.48 13.74 0.08
N SER A 66 -12.60 14.93 0.65
CA SER A 66 -13.65 15.23 1.65
C SER A 66 -15.03 15.43 1.01
N SER A 67 -15.15 15.22 -0.30
CA SER A 67 -16.35 15.43 -1.09
C SER A 67 -17.43 14.41 -0.75
N THR A 68 -18.68 14.87 -0.69
CA THR A 68 -19.89 14.04 -0.53
C THR A 68 -20.63 13.84 -1.86
N LYS A 69 -19.93 14.01 -3.00
CA LYS A 69 -20.52 13.88 -4.36
C LYS A 69 -20.64 12.42 -4.85
N ASN A 70 -20.44 11.45 -3.98
CA ASN A 70 -20.69 10.04 -4.28
C ASN A 70 -22.20 9.74 -4.30
N ALA A 71 -22.56 8.54 -4.77
CA ALA A 71 -23.97 8.11 -4.88
C ALA A 71 -24.72 8.18 -3.55
N GLU A 72 -24.05 7.90 -2.44
CA GLU A 72 -24.61 7.87 -1.09
C GLU A 72 -24.63 9.25 -0.40
N LYS A 73 -23.99 10.27 -0.99
CA LYS A 73 -23.81 11.62 -0.43
C LYS A 73 -23.24 11.64 1.00
N LYS A 74 -22.43 10.65 1.33
CA LYS A 74 -21.81 10.48 2.64
C LYS A 74 -20.29 10.37 2.53
N ARG A 75 -19.59 10.76 3.58
CA ARG A 75 -18.17 10.47 3.75
C ARG A 75 -18.00 9.04 4.22
N ASP A 76 -16.84 8.46 3.90
CA ASP A 76 -16.47 7.14 4.41
C ASP A 76 -16.40 7.19 5.96
N PRO A 77 -17.14 6.32 6.66
CA PRO A 77 -17.20 6.33 8.13
C PRO A 77 -15.88 5.88 8.79
N GLU A 78 -15.02 5.16 8.06
CA GLU A 78 -13.72 4.72 8.56
C GLU A 78 -12.65 5.83 8.48
N MET A 79 -12.92 6.89 7.71
CA MET A 79 -12.00 7.99 7.50
C MET A 79 -12.30 9.15 8.43
N HIS A 80 -11.27 9.69 9.07
CA HIS A 80 -11.39 10.79 10.03
C HIS A 80 -10.49 11.98 9.66
N GLN A 81 -10.77 13.11 10.30
CA GLN A 81 -9.97 14.31 10.15
C GLN A 81 -8.85 14.34 11.19
N THR A 82 -7.67 14.75 10.75
CA THR A 82 -6.54 15.05 11.64
C THR A 82 -5.87 16.33 11.22
N LYS A 83 -5.19 16.99 12.16
CA LYS A 83 -4.44 18.21 11.91
C LYS A 83 -2.95 17.89 11.89
N LYS A 84 -2.27 18.22 10.79
CA LYS A 84 -0.80 18.14 10.69
C LYS A 84 -0.25 19.54 10.40
N GLY A 85 0.42 20.13 11.39
CA GLY A 85 0.80 21.54 11.32
C GLY A 85 -0.45 22.43 11.30
N ASN A 86 -0.57 23.29 10.30
CA ASN A 86 -1.74 24.18 10.11
C ASN A 86 -2.79 23.63 9.13
N GLU A 87 -2.60 22.44 8.59
CA GLU A 87 -3.50 21.85 7.60
C GLU A 87 -4.37 20.74 8.21
N TRP A 88 -5.68 20.81 7.91
CA TRP A 88 -6.61 19.72 8.16
C TRP A 88 -6.57 18.71 7.02
N LYS A 89 -6.40 17.45 7.36
CA LYS A 89 -6.38 16.33 6.41
C LYS A 89 -7.48 15.36 6.78
N PHE A 90 -8.21 14.88 5.77
CA PHE A 90 -9.25 13.86 5.91
C PHE A 90 -8.77 12.57 5.24
N GLY A 91 -8.89 11.43 5.91
CA GLY A 91 -8.45 10.15 5.36
C GLY A 91 -8.07 9.15 6.42
N MET A 92 -7.06 8.36 6.10
CA MET A 92 -6.51 7.31 6.95
C MET A 92 -5.03 7.58 7.23
N LYS A 93 -4.49 6.92 8.25
CA LYS A 93 -3.07 6.93 8.58
C LYS A 93 -2.48 5.56 8.31
N CYS A 94 -1.45 5.51 7.48
CA CYS A 94 -0.69 4.30 7.20
C CYS A 94 0.57 4.29 8.07
N HIS A 95 0.68 3.29 8.93
CA HIS A 95 1.86 3.03 9.75
C HIS A 95 2.68 1.96 9.04
N ILE A 96 3.94 2.22 8.82
CA ILE A 96 4.88 1.27 8.21
C ILE A 96 6.01 0.95 9.16
N GLY A 97 6.46 -0.31 9.14
CA GLY A 97 7.71 -0.74 9.73
C GLY A 97 8.64 -1.19 8.62
N ALA A 98 9.78 -0.52 8.48
CA ALA A 98 10.80 -0.84 7.49
C ALA A 98 12.06 -1.36 8.17
N ASP A 99 12.72 -2.34 7.55
CA ASP A 99 14.02 -2.82 7.99
C ASP A 99 15.08 -1.73 7.87
N ALA A 100 15.76 -1.42 8.95
CA ALA A 100 16.72 -0.31 9.02
C ALA A 100 17.93 -0.49 8.07
N GLY A 101 18.27 -1.72 7.75
CA GLY A 101 19.41 -2.02 6.88
C GLY A 101 19.06 -1.94 5.40
N SER A 102 17.96 -2.53 5.00
CA SER A 102 17.56 -2.63 3.59
C SER A 102 16.53 -1.57 3.14
N GLY A 103 15.83 -0.92 4.08
CA GLY A 103 14.72 -0.03 3.79
C GLY A 103 13.43 -0.73 3.33
N LEU A 104 13.41 -2.06 3.31
CA LEU A 104 12.25 -2.84 2.87
C LEU A 104 11.15 -2.84 3.94
N VAL A 105 9.92 -2.57 3.51
CA VAL A 105 8.75 -2.58 4.39
C VAL A 105 8.34 -4.02 4.70
N HIS A 106 8.31 -4.37 5.99
CA HIS A 106 7.91 -5.69 6.47
C HIS A 106 6.60 -5.69 7.26
N THR A 107 6.15 -4.53 7.71
CA THR A 107 4.91 -4.38 8.46
C THR A 107 4.15 -3.16 7.96
N MET A 108 2.84 -3.30 7.81
CA MET A 108 1.96 -2.20 7.44
C MET A 108 0.63 -2.34 8.19
N THR A 109 0.16 -1.24 8.76
CA THR A 109 -1.15 -1.15 9.41
C THR A 109 -1.80 0.17 9.02
N VAL A 110 -3.09 0.14 8.74
CA VAL A 110 -3.87 1.32 8.40
C VAL A 110 -4.90 1.56 9.48
N THR A 111 -4.97 2.80 9.97
CA THR A 111 -5.93 3.24 10.99
C THR A 111 -6.64 4.51 10.52
N ALA A 112 -7.66 4.94 11.24
CA ALA A 112 -8.25 6.25 11.00
C ALA A 112 -7.20 7.36 11.22
N ALA A 113 -7.31 8.48 10.52
CA ALA A 113 -6.27 9.52 10.55
C ALA A 113 -6.09 10.20 11.92
N ASN A 114 -7.06 10.07 12.83
CA ASN A 114 -7.05 10.65 14.17
C ASN A 114 -6.46 9.72 15.26
N GLU A 115 -6.09 8.50 14.92
CA GLU A 115 -5.45 7.54 15.82
C GLU A 115 -3.92 7.64 15.84
#